data_acc8862b3edf1cda0419fdd17c836cc2
#
_entry.id   acc8862b3edf1cda0419fdd17c836cc2
#
_cell.length_a   1.000
_cell.length_b   1.000
_cell.length_c   1.000
_cell.angle_alpha   90.00
_cell.angle_beta   90.00
_cell.angle_gamma   90.00
#
_symmetry.space_group_name_H-M   'P 1'
#
loop_
_entity.id
_entity.type
_entity.pdbx_description
1 polymer ?
#
loop_
_entity_poly.entity_id
_entity_poly.type
_entity_poly.pdbx_seq_one_letter_code
_entity_poly.pdbx_strand_id
1 'polypeptide(L)' 'MRQPKVDDHVRLTRDIPDLWLHHGESGIVCSRWSNPMLAFEVEFHTTDSDGVIRALVPGEQLEVEEESLFESSPFTIRAD' A
#
# COMPACT_ATOMS: atom_id res chain seq x y z
N MET A 1 14.31 4.94 0.56
CA MET A 1 12.90 4.58 0.77
C MET A 1 12.58 4.55 2.23
N ARG A 2 11.43 5.03 2.60
CA ARG A 2 11.04 5.03 4.00
C ARG A 2 10.10 3.87 4.29
N GLN A 3 10.02 3.50 5.54
CA GLN A 3 9.07 2.50 5.96
C GLN A 3 7.66 3.03 5.91
N PRO A 4 6.69 2.16 5.61
CA PRO A 4 5.30 2.57 5.69
C PRO A 4 4.89 2.92 7.11
N LYS A 5 3.89 3.76 7.22
CA LYS A 5 3.27 4.11 8.49
C LYS A 5 1.77 3.90 8.38
N VAL A 6 1.12 3.84 9.54
CA VAL A 6 -0.33 3.74 9.54
C VAL A 6 -0.92 4.87 8.72
N ASP A 7 -1.90 4.53 7.91
CA ASP A 7 -2.61 5.41 6.99
C ASP A 7 -1.85 5.73 5.71
N ASP A 8 -0.64 5.22 5.54
CA ASP A 8 0.07 5.39 4.28
C ASP A 8 -0.60 4.56 3.19
N HIS A 9 -0.55 5.09 1.99
CA HIS A 9 -0.90 4.34 0.78
C HIS A 9 0.32 3.57 0.34
N VAL A 10 0.15 2.29 0.09
CA VAL A 10 1.25 1.41 -0.28
C VAL A 10 0.84 0.58 -1.48
N ARG A 11 1.85 -0.01 -2.11
CA ARG A 11 1.67 -0.85 -3.27
C ARG A 11 2.49 -2.11 -3.09
N LEU A 12 1.93 -3.23 -3.52
CA LEU A 12 2.65 -4.50 -3.44
C LEU A 12 3.78 -4.53 -4.47
N THR A 13 4.93 -5.01 -4.05
CA THR A 13 6.06 -5.17 -4.94
C THR A 13 6.16 -6.57 -5.52
N ARG A 14 5.26 -7.46 -5.11
CA ARG A 14 5.20 -8.82 -5.66
C ARG A 14 3.80 -9.37 -5.48
N ASP A 15 3.53 -10.46 -6.17
CA ASP A 15 2.24 -11.14 -6.08
C ASP A 15 2.11 -11.86 -4.76
N ILE A 16 0.88 -11.96 -4.27
CA ILE A 16 0.53 -12.81 -3.14
C ILE A 16 -0.60 -13.72 -3.63
N PRO A 17 -0.23 -14.82 -4.29
CA PRO A 17 -1.24 -15.66 -4.96
C PRO A 17 -2.28 -16.25 -4.03
N ASP A 18 -1.89 -16.57 -2.80
CA ASP A 18 -2.82 -17.17 -1.85
C ASP A 18 -3.99 -16.26 -1.53
N LEU A 19 -3.82 -14.97 -1.76
CA LEU A 19 -4.84 -13.98 -1.45
C LEU A 19 -5.40 -13.32 -2.71
N TRP A 20 -4.99 -13.81 -3.88
CA TRP A 20 -5.43 -13.25 -5.17
C TRP A 20 -5.02 -11.80 -5.31
N LEU A 21 -3.90 -11.44 -4.69
CA LEU A 21 -3.35 -10.09 -4.82
C LEU A 21 -2.19 -10.10 -5.79
N HIS A 22 -2.07 -9.05 -6.56
CA HIS A 22 -1.08 -8.97 -7.62
C HIS A 22 -0.11 -7.82 -7.37
N HIS A 23 1.08 -7.98 -7.92
CA HIS A 23 2.07 -6.93 -7.94
C HIS A 23 1.44 -5.64 -8.44
N GLY A 24 1.68 -4.56 -7.72
CA GLY A 24 1.15 -3.26 -8.12
C GLY A 24 -0.17 -2.90 -7.49
N GLU A 25 -0.83 -3.83 -6.81
CA GLU A 25 -2.09 -3.48 -6.15
C GLU A 25 -1.83 -2.57 -4.97
N SER A 26 -2.74 -1.62 -4.79
CA SER A 26 -2.61 -0.59 -3.77
C SER A 26 -3.48 -0.89 -2.58
N GLY A 27 -3.03 -0.44 -1.44
CA GLY A 27 -3.79 -0.58 -0.21
C GLY A 27 -3.43 0.52 0.77
N ILE A 28 -4.03 0.44 1.94
CA ILE A 28 -3.80 1.42 3.00
C ILE A 28 -3.36 0.66 4.24
N VAL A 29 -2.30 1.15 4.87
CA VAL A 29 -1.78 0.53 6.08
C VAL A 29 -2.71 0.80 7.24
N CYS A 30 -3.16 -0.27 7.90
CA CYS A 30 -4.05 -0.18 9.04
C CYS A 30 -3.31 -0.29 10.35
N SER A 31 -2.28 -1.13 10.41
CA SER A 31 -1.51 -1.27 11.64
C SER A 31 -0.11 -1.76 11.31
N ARG A 32 0.73 -1.67 12.32
CA ARG A 32 2.14 -2.02 12.18
C ARG A 32 2.47 -3.03 13.26
N TRP A 33 3.17 -4.07 12.86
CA TRP A 33 3.59 -5.13 13.77
C TRP A 33 5.10 -5.24 13.70
N SER A 34 5.75 -5.30 14.83
CA SER A 34 7.21 -5.36 14.85
C SER A 34 7.75 -6.62 15.50
N ASN A 35 6.88 -7.54 15.90
CA ASN A 35 7.32 -8.75 16.59
C ASN A 35 6.51 -9.92 16.08
N PRO A 36 7.10 -10.98 15.57
CA PRO A 36 8.56 -11.26 15.54
C PRO A 36 9.30 -10.52 14.45
N MET A 37 8.61 -9.97 13.46
CA MET A 37 9.26 -9.24 12.40
C MET A 37 8.41 -8.05 12.01
N LEU A 38 9.00 -7.12 11.31
CA LEU A 38 8.29 -5.94 10.86
C LEU A 38 7.33 -6.31 9.75
N ALA A 39 6.07 -6.08 9.99
CA ALA A 39 5.02 -6.35 9.01
C ALA A 39 3.91 -5.34 9.18
N PHE A 40 3.08 -5.23 8.16
CA PHE A 40 2.03 -4.23 8.16
C PHE A 40 0.71 -4.88 7.77
N GLU A 41 -0.32 -4.56 8.51
CA GLU A 41 -1.66 -4.97 8.12
C GLU A 41 -2.16 -3.98 7.10
N VAL A 42 -2.43 -4.45 5.89
CA VAL A 42 -2.81 -3.59 4.78
C VAL A 42 -4.18 -3.99 4.30
N GLU A 43 -4.99 -2.99 4.05
CA GLU A 43 -6.34 -3.20 3.55
C GLU A 43 -6.32 -2.89 2.06
N PHE A 44 -6.65 -3.91 1.26
CA PHE A 44 -6.67 -3.79 -0.19
C PHE A 44 -8.10 -3.79 -0.68
N HIS A 45 -8.38 -2.89 -1.61
CA HIS A 45 -9.68 -2.84 -2.28
C HIS A 45 -9.49 -3.36 -3.68
N THR A 46 -9.91 -4.58 -3.92
CA THR A 46 -9.69 -5.19 -5.21
C THR A 46 -10.86 -4.92 -6.12
N THR A 47 -10.59 -4.87 -7.40
CA THR A 47 -11.64 -4.66 -8.39
C THR A 47 -12.37 -5.94 -8.72
N ASP A 48 -11.81 -7.07 -8.35
CA ASP A 48 -12.39 -8.37 -8.72
C ASP A 48 -13.48 -8.84 -7.78
N SER A 49 -13.62 -8.17 -6.66
CA SER A 49 -14.64 -8.55 -5.71
C SER A 49 -15.15 -7.29 -5.03
N ASP A 50 -16.32 -7.41 -4.45
CA ASP A 50 -16.93 -6.30 -3.75
C ASP A 50 -16.34 -6.08 -2.39
N GLY A 51 -15.40 -6.89 -2.01
CA GLY A 51 -14.92 -6.86 -0.66
C GLY A 51 -13.59 -6.20 -0.50
N VAL A 52 -13.13 -6.28 0.72
CA VAL A 52 -11.85 -5.74 1.13
C VAL A 52 -11.03 -6.92 1.63
N ILE A 53 -9.77 -6.96 1.24
CA ILE A 53 -8.86 -7.99 1.70
C ILE A 53 -7.87 -7.34 2.64
N ARG A 54 -7.76 -7.89 3.84
CA ARG A 54 -6.74 -7.46 4.79
C ARG A 54 -5.68 -8.53 4.87
N ALA A 55 -4.44 -8.10 4.77
CA ALA A 55 -3.32 -9.04 4.78
C ALA A 55 -2.20 -8.45 5.60
N LEU A 56 -1.47 -9.33 6.26
CA LEU A 56 -0.27 -8.94 6.98
C LEU A 56 0.90 -9.13 6.03
N VAL A 57 1.55 -8.04 5.67
CA VAL A 57 2.56 -8.04 4.61
C VAL A 57 3.88 -7.56 5.17
N PRO A 58 4.96 -8.32 4.96
CA PRO A 58 6.27 -7.84 5.37
C PRO A 58 6.61 -6.51 4.70
N GLY A 59 7.29 -5.66 5.43
CA GLY A 59 7.58 -4.33 4.91
C GLY A 59 8.37 -4.35 3.62
N GLU A 60 9.22 -5.35 3.43
CA GLU A 60 10.04 -5.42 2.23
C GLU A 60 9.21 -5.68 0.97
N GLN A 61 7.96 -6.09 1.13
CA GLN A 61 7.08 -6.35 -0.01
C GLN A 61 6.15 -5.18 -0.28
N LEU A 62 6.37 -4.06 0.37
CA LEU A 62 5.53 -2.89 0.21
C LEU A 62 6.36 -1.69 -0.22
N GLU A 63 5.77 -0.88 -1.07
CA GLU A 63 6.36 0.38 -1.50
C GLU A 63 5.39 1.49 -1.16
N VAL A 64 5.88 2.53 -0.47
CA VAL A 64 5.02 3.65 -0.12
C VAL A 64 4.76 4.49 -1.35
N GLU A 65 3.49 4.84 -1.57
CA GLU A 65 3.12 5.73 -2.66
C GLU A 65 3.29 7.15 -2.18
N GLU A 66 4.17 7.89 -2.85
CA GLU A 66 4.48 9.26 -2.45
C GLU A 66 3.67 10.21 -3.29
N GLU A 67 2.42 10.36 -2.93
CA GLU A 67 1.55 11.19 -3.73
C GLU A 67 2.00 12.62 -3.85
N SER A 68 2.66 13.09 -2.83
CA SER A 68 3.12 14.46 -2.87
C SER A 68 4.07 14.74 -4.02
N LEU A 69 4.62 13.71 -4.61
CA LEU A 69 5.52 13.89 -5.73
C LEU A 69 4.80 14.30 -6.99
N PHE A 70 3.52 14.14 -7.01
CA PHE A 70 2.77 14.43 -8.24
C PHE A 70 2.19 15.80 -8.25
N GLU A 71 1.96 16.24 -7.12
CA GLU A 71 1.27 17.49 -7.09
C GLU A 71 2.18 18.59 -7.31
N SER A 72 2.70 18.05 -7.23
CA SER A 72 3.01 19.00 -7.48
C SER A 72 2.92 19.52 -8.49
N SER A 73 2.17 18.75 -8.28
CA SER A 73 1.66 19.12 -8.85
C SER A 73 1.26 19.69 -9.28
N PRO A 74 1.19 19.77 -9.33
CA PRO A 74 0.50 20.28 -9.71
C PRO A 74 0.26 20.79 -10.17
N PHE A 75 0.30 20.38 -10.11
CA PHE A 75 -0.28 20.74 -10.64
C PHE A 75 -0.63 21.31 -10.78
N THR A 76 -0.46 21.12 -10.47
CA THR A 76 -1.05 21.51 -10.62
C THR A 76 -1.35 22.12 -10.90
N ILE A 77 -1.28 22.06 -10.69
CA ILE A 77 -1.85 22.44 -11.04
C ILE A 77 -2.26 23.13 -11.34
N ARG A 78 -2.41 23.24 -11.20
CA ARG A 78 -3.13 23.66 -11.64
C ARG A 78 -3.46 24.49 -11.92
N ALA A 79 -3.37 24.40 -11.69
CA ALA A 79 -3.83 24.95 -12.03
C ALA A 79 -4.09 25.64 -12.36
N ASP A 80 -4.07 25.69 -12.12
CA ASP A 80 -4.55 26.12 -12.63
C ASP A 80 -4.65 26.51 -13.04
#